data_220110f9b9bc8aeff05020b63a077783
#
_entry.id   220110f9b9bc8aeff05020b63a077783
#
_cell.length_a   1.000
_cell.length_b   1.000
_cell.length_c   1.000
_cell.angle_alpha   90.00
_cell.angle_beta   90.00
_cell.angle_gamma   90.00
#
_symmetry.space_group_name_H-M   'P 1'
#
loop_
_entity.id
_entity.type
_entity.pdbx_description
1 polymer ?
#
loop_
_entity_poly.entity_id
_entity_poly.type
_entity_poly.pdbx_seq_one_letter_code
_entity_poly.pdbx_strand_id
1 'polypeptide(L)'
;MKRQHRIFFDLLRIIHRKQILKEDLDREFNRDALYFAYVATKNKELLSIYQKSEKGDVKVCRAFYEMFEESTNRGIQMGIKQGIERGEKNTQIKIAIKMLVRNNQTLEEISEIVGLDLNALRELKRSI
;
A
#
# COMPACT_ATOMS: atom_id res chain seq x y z
N MET A 1 -19.87 20.52 30.56
CA MET A 1 -19.33 19.24 30.03
C MET A 1 -17.94 19.00 30.66
N LYS A 2 -17.71 17.83 31.18
CA LYS A 2 -16.39 17.48 31.74
C LYS A 2 -15.33 17.47 30.62
N ARG A 3 -14.11 17.88 30.95
CA ARG A 3 -12.98 17.95 29.99
C ARG A 3 -12.77 16.64 29.21
N GLN A 4 -12.93 15.50 29.87
CA GLN A 4 -12.79 14.17 29.27
C GLN A 4 -13.80 13.89 28.16
N HIS A 5 -15.07 14.27 28.36
CA HIS A 5 -16.10 14.13 27.33
C HIS A 5 -15.83 15.01 26.13
N ARG A 6 -15.33 16.23 26.35
CA ARG A 6 -14.97 17.16 25.29
C ARG A 6 -13.87 16.58 24.41
N ILE A 7 -12.82 16.02 25.02
CA ILE A 7 -11.71 15.38 24.30
C ILE A 7 -12.21 14.20 23.45
N PHE A 8 -13.09 13.38 24.02
CA PHE A 8 -13.69 12.24 23.32
C PHE A 8 -14.50 12.69 22.09
N PHE A 9 -15.36 13.69 22.23
CA PHE A 9 -16.13 14.21 21.10
C PHE A 9 -15.26 14.88 20.05
N ASP A 10 -14.20 15.57 20.45
CA ASP A 10 -13.24 16.15 19.53
C ASP A 10 -12.56 15.07 18.69
N LEU A 11 -12.14 13.97 19.31
CA LEU A 11 -11.53 12.83 18.62
C LEU A 11 -12.51 12.21 17.62
N LEU A 12 -13.75 11.98 17.99
CA LEU A 12 -14.79 11.47 17.09
C LEU A 12 -15.02 12.40 15.90
N ARG A 13 -15.00 13.70 16.13
CA ARG A 13 -15.16 14.70 15.07
C ARG A 13 -14.02 14.62 14.07
N ILE A 14 -12.79 14.50 14.54
CA ILE A 14 -11.60 14.35 13.68
C ILE A 14 -11.69 13.08 12.84
N ILE A 15 -12.05 11.97 13.44
CA ILE A 15 -12.22 10.69 12.75
C ILE A 15 -13.30 10.77 11.67
N HIS A 16 -14.43 11.38 11.99
CA HIS A 16 -15.57 11.53 11.08
C HIS A 16 -15.25 12.42 9.88
N ARG A 17 -14.40 13.42 10.08
CA ARG A 17 -13.95 14.33 9.03
C ARG A 17 -13.13 13.64 7.93
N LYS A 18 -12.52 12.50 8.24
CA LYS A 18 -11.62 11.74 7.37
C LYS A 18 -10.44 12.55 6.82
N GLN A 19 -10.15 13.69 7.45
CA GLN A 19 -9.05 14.57 7.07
C GLN A 19 -8.35 15.05 8.34
N ILE A 20 -7.04 14.79 8.42
CA ILE A 20 -6.22 15.26 9.52
C ILE A 20 -5.63 16.61 9.12
N LEU A 21 -5.96 17.64 9.90
CA LEU A 21 -5.39 18.97 9.72
C LEU A 21 -4.02 19.04 10.38
N LYS A 22 -3.15 19.92 9.86
CA LYS A 22 -1.83 20.14 10.45
C LYS A 22 -1.90 20.51 11.93
N GLU A 23 -2.94 21.24 12.32
CA GLU A 23 -3.21 21.67 13.69
C GLU A 23 -3.49 20.49 14.64
N ASP A 24 -4.02 19.39 14.11
CA ASP A 24 -4.40 18.20 14.90
C ASP A 24 -3.21 17.29 15.23
N LEU A 25 -2.09 17.43 14.50
CA LEU A 25 -0.95 16.50 14.62
C LEU A 25 -0.33 16.48 16.01
N ASP A 26 -0.30 17.61 16.69
CA ASP A 26 0.31 17.73 18.01
C ASP A 26 -0.70 17.65 19.15
N ARG A 27 -2.00 17.46 18.86
CA ARG A 27 -3.01 17.29 19.90
C ARG A 27 -2.85 15.95 20.58
N GLU A 28 -2.90 15.97 21.89
CA GLU A 28 -2.82 14.77 22.72
C GLU A 28 -4.23 14.36 23.19
N PHE A 29 -4.48 13.07 23.14
CA PHE A 29 -5.71 12.46 23.64
C PHE A 29 -5.35 11.42 24.70
N ASN A 30 -6.11 11.35 25.78
CA ASN A 30 -5.84 10.34 26.78
C ASN A 30 -6.22 8.93 26.25
N ARG A 31 -5.63 7.91 26.85
CA ARG A 31 -5.83 6.52 26.41
C ARG A 31 -7.29 6.08 26.57
N ASP A 32 -7.99 6.56 27.58
CA ASP A 32 -9.40 6.20 27.81
C ASP A 32 -10.27 6.75 26.67
N ALA A 33 -10.06 7.99 26.26
CA ALA A 33 -10.77 8.57 25.11
C ALA A 33 -10.50 7.77 23.84
N LEU A 34 -9.28 7.35 23.62
CA LEU A 34 -8.89 6.53 22.48
C LEU A 34 -9.61 5.17 22.48
N TYR A 35 -9.65 4.51 23.64
CA TYR A 35 -10.34 3.24 23.77
C TYR A 35 -11.86 3.37 23.54
N PHE A 36 -12.49 4.39 24.10
CA PHE A 36 -13.91 4.66 23.88
C PHE A 36 -14.20 4.97 22.39
N ALA A 37 -13.33 5.71 21.73
CA ALA A 37 -13.46 5.98 20.31
C ALA A 37 -13.35 4.69 19.49
N TYR A 38 -12.47 3.77 19.87
CA TYR A 38 -12.40 2.45 19.25
C TYR A 38 -13.71 1.66 19.42
N VAL A 39 -14.24 1.61 20.63
CA VAL A 39 -15.48 0.89 20.92
C VAL A 39 -16.66 1.48 20.10
N ALA A 40 -16.71 2.80 19.99
CA ALA A 40 -17.78 3.50 19.26
C ALA A 40 -17.70 3.32 17.75
N THR A 41 -16.50 3.33 17.19
CA THR A 41 -16.28 3.32 15.73
C THR A 41 -15.90 1.96 15.17
N LYS A 42 -15.44 1.02 16.02
CA LYS A 42 -14.86 -0.27 15.61
C LYS A 42 -13.67 -0.13 14.67
N ASN A 43 -12.99 1.01 14.70
CA ASN A 43 -11.84 1.28 13.88
C ASN A 43 -10.59 0.57 14.43
N LYS A 44 -10.08 -0.41 13.70
CA LYS A 44 -8.95 -1.24 14.13
C LYS A 44 -7.63 -0.46 14.27
N GLU A 45 -7.46 0.61 13.50
CA GLU A 45 -6.30 1.49 13.60
C GLU A 45 -6.23 2.17 14.97
N LEU A 46 -7.38 2.58 15.53
CA LEU A 46 -7.45 3.12 16.89
C LEU A 46 -7.03 2.10 17.93
N LEU A 47 -7.45 0.86 17.77
CA LEU A 47 -7.03 -0.21 18.67
C LEU A 47 -5.52 -0.44 18.58
N SER A 48 -4.95 -0.43 17.39
CA SER A 48 -3.51 -0.57 17.18
C SER A 48 -2.73 0.55 17.87
N ILE A 49 -3.17 1.79 17.74
CA ILE A 49 -2.54 2.94 18.39
C ILE A 49 -2.63 2.80 19.91
N TYR A 50 -3.79 2.39 20.43
CA TYR A 50 -4.00 2.15 21.86
C TYR A 50 -3.05 1.09 22.41
N GLN A 51 -2.90 -0.02 21.71
CA GLN A 51 -2.02 -1.12 22.12
C GLN A 51 -0.54 -0.75 22.09
N LYS A 52 -0.13 0.07 21.12
CA LYS A 52 1.25 0.53 21.00
C LYS A 52 1.60 1.65 21.99
N SER A 53 0.59 2.37 22.48
CA SER A 53 0.80 3.43 23.46
C SER A 53 1.05 2.83 24.85
N GLU A 54 2.00 3.40 25.60
CA GLU A 54 2.27 2.93 26.96
C GLU A 54 1.34 3.62 27.95
N LYS A 55 1.77 4.70 28.56
CA LYS A 55 0.98 5.47 29.53
C LYS A 55 0.92 6.93 29.13
N GLY A 56 -0.16 7.61 29.53
CA GLY A 56 -0.31 9.03 29.33
C GLY A 56 -1.12 9.39 28.07
N ASP A 57 -0.94 10.62 27.62
CA ASP A 57 -1.66 11.14 26.48
C ASP A 57 -0.97 10.71 25.17
N VAL A 58 -1.77 10.52 24.13
CA VAL A 58 -1.31 9.99 22.84
C VAL A 58 -1.63 10.99 21.73
N LYS A 59 -0.66 11.23 20.85
CA LYS A 59 -0.85 12.03 19.62
C LYS A 59 -1.47 11.16 18.53
N VAL A 60 -2.77 10.97 18.62
CA VAL A 60 -3.53 10.06 17.75
C VAL A 60 -3.46 10.46 16.28
N CYS A 61 -3.63 11.75 16.00
CA CYS A 61 -3.63 12.24 14.61
C CYS A 61 -2.26 12.10 13.96
N ARG A 62 -1.18 12.29 14.72
CA ARG A 62 0.19 12.06 14.23
C ARG A 62 0.42 10.59 13.92
N ALA A 63 -0.04 9.69 14.79
CA ALA A 63 0.07 8.25 14.57
C ALA A 63 -0.68 7.81 13.31
N PHE A 64 -1.90 8.31 13.08
CA PHE A 64 -2.65 8.06 11.85
C PHE A 64 -1.93 8.59 10.62
N TYR A 65 -1.38 9.80 10.71
CA TYR A 65 -0.65 10.41 9.60
C TYR A 65 0.56 9.56 9.20
N GLU A 66 1.35 9.13 10.18
CA GLU A 66 2.52 8.29 9.95
C GLU A 66 2.15 6.93 9.35
N MET A 67 1.10 6.30 9.85
CA MET A 67 0.58 5.04 9.31
C MET A 67 0.12 5.20 7.86
N PHE A 68 -0.57 6.29 7.54
CA PHE A 68 -1.04 6.59 6.19
C PHE A 68 0.13 6.83 5.24
N GLU A 69 1.13 7.62 5.67
CA GLU A 69 2.33 7.91 4.89
C GLU A 69 3.11 6.62 4.60
N GLU A 70 3.31 5.78 5.59
CA GLU A 70 3.98 4.48 5.46
C GLU A 70 3.24 3.56 4.48
N SER A 71 1.91 3.50 4.57
CA SER A 71 1.07 2.72 3.68
C SER A 71 1.14 3.24 2.24
N THR A 72 1.13 4.55 2.04
CA THR A 72 1.27 5.20 0.73
C THR A 72 2.62 4.86 0.11
N ASN A 73 3.69 4.97 0.88
CA ASN A 73 5.06 4.66 0.40
C ASN A 73 5.18 3.19 -0.01
N ARG A 74 4.61 2.27 0.77
CA ARG A 74 4.57 0.85 0.41
C ARG A 74 3.82 0.63 -0.90
N GLY A 75 2.67 1.28 -1.08
CA GLY A 75 1.88 1.21 -2.30
C GLY A 75 2.65 1.70 -3.52
N ILE A 76 3.36 2.81 -3.40
CA ILE A 76 4.21 3.36 -4.47
C ILE A 76 5.32 2.37 -4.83
N GLN A 77 6.03 1.82 -3.86
CA GLN A 77 7.10 0.85 -4.09
C GLN A 77 6.59 -0.41 -4.77
N MET A 78 5.45 -0.93 -4.33
CA MET A 78 4.81 -2.09 -4.96
C MET A 78 4.41 -1.79 -6.40
N GLY A 79 3.86 -0.60 -6.66
CA GLY A 79 3.47 -0.17 -8.00
C GLY A 79 4.66 -0.06 -8.93
N ILE A 80 5.78 0.51 -8.47
CA ILE A 80 7.02 0.61 -9.23
C ILE A 80 7.55 -0.80 -9.58
N LYS A 81 7.61 -1.69 -8.59
CA LYS A 81 8.07 -3.06 -8.79
C LYS A 81 7.23 -3.79 -9.84
N GLN A 82 5.91 -3.74 -9.71
CA GLN A 82 4.99 -4.36 -10.66
C GLN A 82 5.14 -3.74 -12.06
N GLY A 83 5.32 -2.43 -12.14
CA GLY A 83 5.54 -1.74 -13.40
C GLY A 83 6.81 -2.19 -14.11
N ILE A 84 7.91 -2.34 -13.39
CA ILE A 84 9.17 -2.85 -13.92
C ILE A 84 9.01 -4.28 -14.44
N GLU A 85 8.42 -5.17 -13.62
CA GLU A 85 8.20 -6.57 -14.00
C GLU A 85 7.35 -6.70 -15.27
N ARG A 86 6.27 -5.91 -15.37
CA ARG A 86 5.41 -5.89 -16.57
C ARG A 86 6.15 -5.34 -17.78
N GLY A 87 6.94 -4.29 -17.61
CA GLY A 87 7.75 -3.69 -18.67
C GLY A 87 8.77 -4.66 -19.22
N GLU A 88 9.49 -5.35 -18.35
CA GLU A 88 10.46 -6.38 -18.72
C GLU A 88 9.79 -7.51 -19.50
N LYS A 89 8.68 -8.03 -19.00
CA LYS A 89 7.94 -9.11 -19.66
C LYS A 89 7.42 -8.68 -21.04
N ASN A 90 6.86 -7.48 -21.15
CA ASN A 90 6.38 -6.97 -22.42
C ASN A 90 7.51 -6.81 -23.43
N THR A 91 8.67 -6.35 -22.99
CA THR A 91 9.87 -6.21 -23.83
C THR A 91 10.35 -7.59 -24.31
N GLN A 92 10.42 -8.56 -23.42
CA GLN A 92 10.77 -9.94 -23.76
C GLN A 92 9.85 -10.50 -24.84
N ILE A 93 8.54 -10.32 -24.69
CA ILE A 93 7.53 -10.78 -25.65
C ILE A 93 7.74 -10.11 -27.01
N LYS A 94 7.94 -8.79 -27.05
CA LYS A 94 8.17 -8.03 -28.30
C LYS A 94 9.41 -8.54 -29.05
N ILE A 95 10.50 -8.75 -28.32
CA ILE A 95 11.75 -9.28 -28.91
C ILE A 95 11.53 -10.70 -29.42
N ALA A 96 10.87 -11.54 -28.62
CA ALA A 96 10.57 -12.93 -29.00
C ALA A 96 9.74 -12.98 -30.30
N ILE A 97 8.73 -12.16 -30.42
CA ILE A 97 7.90 -12.09 -31.64
C ILE A 97 8.76 -11.72 -32.85
N LYS A 98 9.63 -10.71 -32.74
CA LYS A 98 10.52 -10.33 -33.83
C LYS A 98 11.45 -11.47 -34.26
N MET A 99 11.98 -12.22 -33.29
CA MET A 99 12.85 -13.37 -33.57
C MET A 99 12.08 -14.53 -34.22
N LEU A 100 10.85 -14.79 -33.74
CA LEU A 100 10.00 -15.83 -34.32
C LEU A 100 9.59 -15.52 -35.77
N VAL A 101 9.30 -14.24 -36.06
CA VAL A 101 8.94 -13.80 -37.41
C VAL A 101 10.11 -13.96 -38.38
N ARG A 102 11.33 -13.70 -37.94
CA ARG A 102 12.53 -13.90 -38.75
C ARG A 102 12.81 -15.37 -39.09
N ASN A 103 12.39 -16.26 -38.19
CA ASN A 103 12.43 -17.73 -38.36
C ASN A 103 13.83 -18.28 -38.74
N ASN A 104 14.88 -17.65 -38.23
CA ASN A 104 16.25 -18.09 -38.47
C ASN A 104 16.94 -18.66 -37.23
N GLN A 105 16.18 -18.85 -36.15
CA GLN A 105 16.66 -19.38 -34.88
C GLN A 105 15.69 -20.44 -34.34
N THR A 106 16.23 -21.38 -33.57
CA THR A 106 15.42 -22.39 -32.88
C THR A 106 14.71 -21.78 -31.67
N LEU A 107 13.65 -22.43 -31.19
CA LEU A 107 12.95 -22.00 -29.99
C LEU A 107 13.86 -21.99 -28.76
N GLU A 108 14.78 -22.95 -28.70
CA GLU A 108 15.78 -23.07 -27.62
C GLU A 108 16.73 -21.85 -27.62
N GLU A 109 17.20 -21.44 -28.78
CA GLU A 109 18.05 -20.26 -28.94
C GLU A 109 17.32 -18.98 -28.52
N ILE A 110 16.07 -18.82 -28.95
CA ILE A 110 15.24 -17.67 -28.58
C ILE A 110 14.99 -17.65 -27.07
N SER A 111 14.66 -18.79 -26.48
CA SER A 111 14.47 -18.96 -25.05
C SER A 111 15.68 -18.48 -24.25
N GLU A 112 16.85 -18.87 -24.67
CA GLU A 112 18.12 -18.51 -24.03
C GLU A 112 18.40 -17.02 -24.12
N ILE A 113 18.12 -16.40 -25.27
CA ILE A 113 18.39 -14.97 -25.50
C ILE A 113 17.37 -14.08 -24.76
N VAL A 114 16.10 -14.42 -24.84
CA VAL A 114 14.99 -13.59 -24.36
C VAL A 114 14.65 -13.87 -22.90
N GLY A 115 14.88 -15.10 -22.43
CA GLY A 115 14.55 -15.52 -21.06
C GLY A 115 13.10 -15.98 -20.87
N LEU A 116 12.38 -16.26 -21.96
CA LEU A 116 11.05 -16.90 -21.90
C LEU A 116 11.18 -18.42 -21.98
N ASP A 117 10.28 -19.14 -21.32
CA ASP A 117 10.27 -20.59 -21.39
C ASP A 117 9.77 -21.09 -22.76
N LEU A 118 10.06 -22.35 -23.06
CA LEU A 118 9.69 -22.96 -24.34
C LEU A 118 8.18 -23.02 -24.56
N ASN A 119 7.41 -23.23 -23.52
CA ASN A 119 5.94 -23.27 -23.61
C ASN A 119 5.37 -21.89 -23.98
N ALA A 120 5.87 -20.83 -23.37
CA ALA A 120 5.47 -19.46 -23.72
C ALA A 120 5.82 -19.13 -25.18
N LEU A 121 6.99 -19.54 -25.65
CA LEU A 121 7.41 -19.33 -27.04
C LEU A 121 6.55 -20.14 -28.04
N ARG A 122 6.18 -21.36 -27.69
CA ARG A 122 5.28 -22.17 -28.53
C ARG A 122 3.90 -21.53 -28.66
N GLU A 123 3.37 -20.99 -27.56
CA GLU A 123 2.08 -20.27 -27.58
C GLU A 123 2.18 -19.00 -28.41
N LEU A 124 3.24 -18.21 -28.27
CA LEU A 124 3.46 -17.03 -29.08
C LEU A 124 3.54 -17.38 -30.57
N LYS A 125 4.24 -18.45 -30.93
CA LYS A 125 4.36 -18.91 -32.31
C LYS A 125 3.00 -19.31 -32.91
N ARG A 126 2.11 -19.91 -32.11
CA ARG A 126 0.75 -20.26 -32.56
C ARG A 126 -0.11 -19.03 -32.81
N SER A 127 0.12 -17.92 -32.08
CA SER A 127 -0.69 -16.71 -32.15
C SER A 127 -0.26 -15.73 -33.25
N ILE A 128 0.89 -15.97 -33.86
CA ILE A 128 1.42 -15.13 -34.95
C ILE A 128 0.82 -15.49 -36.33
#